data_9ac3cbafe949c5dc5c82a766443ff953
#
_entry.id   9ac3cbafe949c5dc5c82a766443ff953
#
_cell.length_a   1.000
_cell.length_b   1.000
_cell.length_c   1.000
_cell.angle_alpha   90.00
_cell.angle_beta   90.00
_cell.angle_gamma   90.00
#
_symmetry.space_group_name_H-M   'P 1'
#
loop_
_entity.id
_entity.type
_entity.pdbx_description
1 polymer ?
#
loop_
_entity_poly.entity_id
_entity_poly.type
_entity_poly.pdbx_seq_one_letter_code
_entity_poly.pdbx_strand_id
1 'polypeptide(L)'
;IPVVTKMVDSAIKNCNRKKNQLLGAGIVMPGPFGVSGLSALGGANLPNWDGIDIQTAFEKALGCPVIIENDATAAAIAERVTGKATTIDTFCFVYFGTGLGLGVIADGHALRGVFGNFGEIGHIITQNGGNQCACGNQGCLETYASRMSVKTHLEKIGIELLDEFTLVQLLNDENPD
;
A
#
# COMPACT_ATOMS: atom_id res chain seq x y z
N ILE A 1 -10.07 -2.37 -14.06
CA ILE A 1 -11.46 -2.10 -13.63
C ILE A 1 -12.38 -3.29 -13.99
N PRO A 2 -12.45 -3.82 -15.24
CA PRO A 2 -13.41 -4.89 -15.57
C PRO A 2 -13.27 -6.16 -14.74
N VAL A 3 -12.06 -6.54 -14.35
CA VAL A 3 -11.81 -7.70 -13.48
C VAL A 3 -12.43 -7.48 -12.11
N VAL A 4 -12.17 -6.32 -11.50
CA VAL A 4 -12.72 -5.96 -10.18
C VAL A 4 -14.25 -5.93 -10.21
N THR A 5 -14.85 -5.36 -11.25
CA THR A 5 -16.32 -5.34 -11.40
C THR A 5 -16.89 -6.75 -11.41
N LYS A 6 -16.30 -7.69 -12.16
CA LYS A 6 -16.72 -9.08 -12.19
C LYS A 6 -16.59 -9.76 -10.81
N MET A 7 -15.51 -9.47 -10.08
CA MET A 7 -15.32 -10.00 -8.71
C MET A 7 -16.39 -9.49 -7.77
N VAL A 8 -16.70 -8.19 -7.81
CA VAL A 8 -17.76 -7.57 -7.00
C VAL A 8 -19.14 -8.16 -7.33
N ASP A 9 -19.46 -8.28 -8.63
CA ASP A 9 -20.74 -8.88 -9.08
C ASP A 9 -20.87 -10.34 -8.59
N SER A 10 -19.78 -11.11 -8.63
CA SER A 10 -19.72 -12.48 -8.11
C SER A 10 -19.92 -12.53 -6.60
N ALA A 11 -19.26 -11.64 -5.84
CA ALA A 11 -19.38 -11.55 -4.40
C ALA A 11 -20.83 -11.18 -3.98
N ILE A 12 -21.44 -10.20 -4.64
CA ILE A 12 -22.84 -9.80 -4.41
C ILE A 12 -23.78 -10.98 -4.63
N LYS A 13 -23.60 -11.73 -5.72
CA LYS A 13 -24.38 -12.92 -6.03
C LYS A 13 -24.21 -14.02 -4.96
N ASN A 14 -22.99 -14.28 -4.54
CA ASN A 14 -22.69 -15.30 -3.52
C ASN A 14 -23.30 -14.94 -2.16
N CYS A 15 -23.46 -13.65 -1.86
CA CYS A 15 -24.14 -13.18 -0.65
C CYS A 15 -25.67 -13.15 -0.79
N ASN A 16 -26.25 -13.61 -1.91
CA ASN A 16 -27.67 -13.50 -2.22
C ASN A 16 -28.20 -12.04 -2.10
N ARG A 17 -27.42 -11.06 -2.51
CA ARG A 17 -27.73 -9.64 -2.47
C ARG A 17 -27.94 -9.10 -3.89
N LYS A 18 -28.52 -7.89 -3.96
CA LYS A 18 -28.66 -7.15 -5.22
C LYS A 18 -27.66 -6.01 -5.28
N LYS A 19 -27.23 -5.63 -6.49
CA LYS A 19 -26.23 -4.56 -6.70
C LYS A 19 -26.67 -3.21 -6.09
N ASN A 20 -27.97 -2.90 -6.09
CA ASN A 20 -28.50 -1.70 -5.47
C ASN A 20 -28.48 -1.71 -3.92
N GLN A 21 -28.05 -2.78 -3.29
CA GLN A 21 -27.81 -2.90 -1.86
C GLN A 21 -26.33 -2.63 -1.48
N LEU A 22 -25.47 -2.41 -2.46
CA LEU A 22 -24.07 -2.02 -2.24
C LEU A 22 -24.06 -0.55 -1.77
N LEU A 23 -23.66 -0.32 -0.53
CA LEU A 23 -23.65 1.02 0.07
C LEU A 23 -22.47 1.86 -0.41
N GLY A 24 -21.33 1.23 -0.69
CA GLY A 24 -20.11 1.85 -1.14
C GLY A 24 -18.97 0.82 -1.28
N ALA A 25 -17.84 1.27 -1.77
CA ALA A 25 -16.64 0.47 -1.88
C ALA A 25 -15.41 1.24 -1.38
N GLY A 26 -14.57 0.59 -0.59
CA GLY A 26 -13.23 1.05 -0.26
C GLY A 26 -12.23 0.37 -1.19
N ILE A 27 -11.36 1.15 -1.78
CA ILE A 27 -10.29 0.66 -2.65
C ILE A 27 -8.96 1.10 -2.07
N VAL A 28 -8.08 0.15 -1.87
CA VAL A 28 -6.74 0.38 -1.34
C VAL A 28 -5.75 0.25 -2.49
N MET A 29 -4.87 1.23 -2.62
CA MET A 29 -3.91 1.31 -3.71
C MET A 29 -2.56 1.83 -3.22
N PRO A 30 -1.43 1.39 -3.83
CA PRO A 30 -0.14 2.00 -3.54
C PRO A 30 -0.12 3.46 -4.00
N GLY A 31 0.58 4.33 -3.24
CA GLY A 31 0.90 5.70 -3.61
C GLY A 31 2.15 5.77 -4.52
N PRO A 32 2.65 6.98 -4.80
CA PRO A 32 2.03 8.26 -4.47
C PRO A 32 0.86 8.64 -5.40
N PHE A 33 -0.05 9.47 -4.89
CA PHE A 33 -1.16 10.04 -5.66
C PHE A 33 -0.80 11.40 -6.25
N GLY A 34 -1.45 11.76 -7.37
CA GLY A 34 -1.22 13.03 -8.06
C GLY A 34 -1.74 14.25 -7.32
N VAL A 35 -1.15 15.42 -7.67
CA VAL A 35 -1.51 16.72 -7.10
C VAL A 35 -2.94 17.16 -7.43
N SER A 36 -3.50 16.65 -8.51
CA SER A 36 -4.87 16.92 -8.98
C SER A 36 -5.93 16.02 -8.31
N GLY A 37 -5.59 15.33 -7.25
CA GLY A 37 -6.47 14.40 -6.55
C GLY A 37 -5.99 12.96 -6.66
N LEU A 38 -6.90 12.01 -6.49
CA LEU A 38 -6.62 10.57 -6.42
C LEU A 38 -6.29 9.94 -7.80
N SER A 39 -5.55 10.66 -8.64
CA SER A 39 -4.96 10.11 -9.85
C SER A 39 -3.61 9.48 -9.53
N ALA A 40 -3.35 8.28 -10.03
CA ALA A 40 -2.05 7.67 -9.88
C ALA A 40 -0.96 8.53 -10.53
N LEU A 41 0.14 8.77 -9.81
CA LEU A 41 1.34 9.40 -10.35
C LEU A 41 2.33 8.33 -10.75
N GLY A 42 2.66 8.34 -12.04
CA GLY A 42 3.80 7.63 -12.61
C GLY A 42 3.83 6.12 -12.36
N GLY A 43 3.99 5.37 -13.40
CA GLY A 43 3.84 3.93 -13.50
C GLY A 43 4.76 3.02 -12.67
N ALA A 44 5.36 3.50 -11.59
CA ALA A 44 6.25 2.67 -10.78
C ALA A 44 5.56 1.43 -10.21
N ASN A 45 4.34 1.61 -9.68
CA ASN A 45 3.59 0.53 -9.04
C ASN A 45 2.34 0.12 -9.82
N LEU A 46 1.79 1.00 -10.66
CA LEU A 46 0.57 0.77 -11.44
C LEU A 46 0.73 1.25 -12.88
N PRO A 47 1.41 0.47 -13.74
CA PRO A 47 1.59 0.84 -15.14
C PRO A 47 0.24 1.03 -15.84
N ASN A 48 0.13 2.06 -16.69
CA ASN A 48 -1.06 2.44 -17.44
C ASN A 48 -2.21 3.06 -16.60
N TRP A 49 -1.93 3.56 -15.41
CA TRP A 49 -2.91 4.29 -14.58
C TRP A 49 -2.66 5.79 -14.53
N ASP A 50 -1.67 6.28 -15.25
CA ASP A 50 -1.30 7.70 -15.28
C ASP A 50 -2.47 8.60 -15.73
N GLY A 51 -2.76 9.61 -14.93
CA GLY A 51 -3.80 10.60 -15.25
C GLY A 51 -5.25 10.09 -15.15
N ILE A 52 -5.46 8.86 -14.71
CA ILE A 52 -6.81 8.31 -14.50
C ILE A 52 -7.34 8.80 -13.15
N ASP A 53 -8.52 9.43 -13.16
CA ASP A 53 -9.30 9.63 -11.96
C ASP A 53 -9.89 8.30 -11.51
N ILE A 54 -9.19 7.66 -10.56
CA ILE A 54 -9.47 6.31 -10.10
C ILE A 54 -10.83 6.26 -9.41
N GLN A 55 -11.13 7.24 -8.57
CA GLN A 55 -12.39 7.29 -7.83
C GLN A 55 -13.59 7.32 -8.78
N THR A 56 -13.63 8.30 -9.69
CA THR A 56 -14.70 8.44 -10.68
C THR A 56 -14.81 7.20 -11.58
N ALA A 57 -13.69 6.61 -11.98
CA ALA A 57 -13.69 5.43 -12.83
C ALA A 57 -14.31 4.21 -12.13
N PHE A 58 -14.03 4.00 -10.84
CA PHE A 58 -14.62 2.92 -10.07
C PHE A 58 -16.08 3.22 -9.67
N GLU A 59 -16.42 4.44 -9.30
CA GLU A 59 -17.81 4.84 -9.02
C GLU A 59 -18.72 4.54 -10.21
N LYS A 60 -18.28 4.91 -11.42
CA LYS A 60 -18.98 4.61 -12.65
C LYS A 60 -19.12 3.10 -12.90
N ALA A 61 -18.07 2.32 -12.63
CA ALA A 61 -18.06 0.89 -12.89
C ALA A 61 -18.89 0.09 -11.86
N LEU A 62 -18.85 0.49 -10.59
CA LEU A 62 -19.52 -0.20 -9.49
C LEU A 62 -20.95 0.31 -9.26
N GLY A 63 -21.24 1.56 -9.60
CA GLY A 63 -22.54 2.19 -9.40
C GLY A 63 -22.83 2.53 -7.93
N CYS A 64 -21.78 2.77 -7.14
CA CYS A 64 -21.86 3.18 -5.74
C CYS A 64 -20.73 4.17 -5.40
N PRO A 65 -20.83 4.92 -4.28
CA PRO A 65 -19.75 5.75 -3.80
C PRO A 65 -18.45 4.94 -3.56
N VAL A 66 -17.31 5.52 -3.89
CA VAL A 66 -16.00 4.89 -3.73
C VAL A 66 -15.08 5.78 -2.90
N ILE A 67 -14.37 5.19 -1.97
CA ILE A 67 -13.29 5.82 -1.21
C ILE A 67 -11.99 5.16 -1.64
N ILE A 68 -10.99 5.97 -1.98
CA ILE A 68 -9.63 5.51 -2.27
C ILE A 68 -8.75 5.82 -1.06
N GLU A 69 -7.91 4.86 -0.67
CA GLU A 69 -6.93 5.06 0.40
C GLU A 69 -5.58 4.46 0.01
N ASN A 70 -4.51 5.07 0.52
CA ASN A 70 -3.17 4.50 0.44
C ASN A 70 -3.10 3.19 1.27
N ASP A 71 -2.33 2.21 0.81
CA ASP A 71 -2.24 0.88 1.44
C ASP A 71 -1.67 0.92 2.87
N ALA A 72 -0.60 1.69 3.12
CA ALA A 72 -0.04 1.84 4.46
C ALA A 72 -0.99 2.59 5.41
N THR A 73 -1.68 3.62 4.91
CA THR A 73 -2.69 4.37 5.67
C THR A 73 -3.90 3.48 5.97
N ALA A 74 -4.37 2.70 5.00
CA ALA A 74 -5.48 1.76 5.21
C ALA A 74 -5.14 0.68 6.26
N ALA A 75 -3.90 0.17 6.24
CA ALA A 75 -3.41 -0.77 7.24
C ALA A 75 -3.38 -0.15 8.65
N ALA A 76 -2.89 1.09 8.78
CA ALA A 76 -2.93 1.81 10.06
C ALA A 76 -4.37 2.02 10.57
N ILE A 77 -5.30 2.37 9.69
CA ILE A 77 -6.73 2.49 10.03
C ILE A 77 -7.28 1.14 10.50
N ALA A 78 -6.96 0.05 9.83
CA ALA A 78 -7.40 -1.29 10.21
C ALA A 78 -6.90 -1.68 11.61
N GLU A 79 -5.64 -1.41 11.93
CA GLU A 79 -5.08 -1.62 13.27
C GLU A 79 -5.79 -0.78 14.33
N ARG A 80 -6.17 0.46 14.01
CA ARG A 80 -6.91 1.33 14.92
C ARG A 80 -8.35 0.85 15.15
N VAL A 81 -9.01 0.31 14.14
CA VAL A 81 -10.44 -0.07 14.21
C VAL A 81 -10.64 -1.48 14.75
N THR A 82 -9.83 -2.45 14.31
CA THR A 82 -10.02 -3.88 14.61
C THR A 82 -8.77 -4.61 15.07
N GLY A 83 -7.59 -3.96 15.02
CA GLY A 83 -6.32 -4.56 15.34
C GLY A 83 -5.88 -4.35 16.79
N LYS A 84 -4.57 -4.28 17.00
CA LYS A 84 -3.96 -4.13 18.35
C LYS A 84 -3.92 -2.68 18.83
N ALA A 85 -4.18 -1.71 17.97
CA ALA A 85 -4.11 -0.29 18.29
C ALA A 85 -5.50 0.35 18.59
N THR A 86 -6.51 -0.43 18.91
CA THR A 86 -7.90 0.06 19.14
C THR A 86 -8.01 1.09 20.26
N THR A 87 -7.09 1.08 21.22
CA THR A 87 -7.04 2.03 22.36
C THR A 87 -5.89 3.02 22.27
N ILE A 88 -5.15 3.05 21.14
CA ILE A 88 -3.99 3.91 20.97
C ILE A 88 -4.37 5.02 19.97
N ASP A 89 -4.40 6.26 20.45
CA ASP A 89 -4.84 7.39 19.62
C ASP A 89 -3.75 7.94 18.69
N THR A 90 -2.48 7.69 19.01
CA THR A 90 -1.35 8.16 18.16
C THR A 90 -0.31 7.07 18.01
N PHE A 91 -0.07 6.64 16.77
CA PHE A 91 0.94 5.65 16.42
C PHE A 91 1.32 5.71 14.94
N CYS A 92 2.43 5.07 14.63
CA CYS A 92 2.90 4.83 13.27
C CYS A 92 2.80 3.34 12.95
N PHE A 93 2.30 3.00 11.77
CA PHE A 93 2.27 1.66 11.21
C PHE A 93 3.26 1.58 10.06
N VAL A 94 4.34 0.82 10.22
CA VAL A 94 5.31 0.57 9.15
C VAL A 94 4.76 -0.53 8.24
N TYR A 95 4.47 -0.17 6.99
CA TYR A 95 4.03 -1.10 5.97
C TYR A 95 5.23 -1.67 5.23
N PHE A 96 5.63 -2.88 5.65
CA PHE A 96 6.77 -3.58 5.09
C PHE A 96 6.30 -4.59 4.04
N GLY A 97 6.30 -4.17 2.78
CA GLY A 97 5.80 -4.92 1.64
C GLY A 97 6.77 -4.94 0.46
N THR A 98 6.24 -5.00 -0.75
CA THR A 98 7.03 -4.84 -1.98
C THR A 98 7.80 -3.52 -1.96
N GLY A 99 7.14 -2.44 -1.52
CA GLY A 99 7.76 -1.17 -1.13
C GLY A 99 7.81 -1.02 0.40
N LEU A 100 8.10 0.20 0.85
CA LEU A 100 8.13 0.60 2.24
C LEU A 100 7.28 1.85 2.44
N GLY A 101 6.21 1.74 3.22
CA GLY A 101 5.28 2.82 3.51
C GLY A 101 5.12 3.06 5.01
N LEU A 102 4.46 4.16 5.37
CA LEU A 102 4.11 4.51 6.73
C LEU A 102 2.67 5.02 6.80
N GLY A 103 1.82 4.32 7.52
CA GLY A 103 0.52 4.85 7.94
C GLY A 103 0.66 5.54 9.29
N VAL A 104 0.10 6.74 9.44
CA VAL A 104 0.17 7.50 10.70
C VAL A 104 -1.24 7.81 11.18
N ILE A 105 -1.50 7.44 12.42
CA ILE A 105 -2.69 7.86 13.17
C ILE A 105 -2.23 8.89 14.21
N ALA A 106 -2.88 10.03 14.25
CA ALA A 106 -2.67 11.07 15.25
C ALA A 106 -4.04 11.54 15.79
N ASP A 107 -4.17 11.56 17.10
CA ASP A 107 -5.41 11.91 17.79
C ASP A 107 -6.61 11.11 17.25
N GLY A 108 -6.42 9.82 17.00
CA GLY A 108 -7.44 8.91 16.49
C GLY A 108 -7.75 9.04 14.98
N HIS A 109 -7.06 9.92 14.27
CA HIS A 109 -7.32 10.21 12.85
C HIS A 109 -6.11 9.89 11.96
N ALA A 110 -6.36 9.35 10.77
CA ALA A 110 -5.30 9.10 9.81
C ALA A 110 -4.77 10.42 9.23
N LEU A 111 -3.44 10.61 9.29
CA LEU A 111 -2.75 11.72 8.65
C LEU A 111 -2.52 11.40 7.18
N ARG A 112 -3.16 12.15 6.29
CA ARG A 112 -3.07 11.94 4.83
C ARG A 112 -2.22 12.98 4.12
N GLY A 113 -1.98 14.13 4.77
CA GLY A 113 -1.44 15.30 4.08
C GLY A 113 -2.44 15.88 3.08
N VAL A 114 -2.00 16.90 2.34
CA VAL A 114 -2.89 17.64 1.41
C VAL A 114 -3.30 16.78 0.21
N PHE A 115 -2.41 15.90 -0.25
CA PHE A 115 -2.60 15.10 -1.47
C PHE A 115 -2.72 13.59 -1.21
N GLY A 116 -2.85 13.18 0.06
CA GLY A 116 -2.90 11.76 0.41
C GLY A 116 -1.55 11.04 0.41
N ASN A 117 -0.44 11.78 0.33
CA ASN A 117 0.92 11.24 0.23
C ASN A 117 1.73 11.39 1.54
N PHE A 118 1.05 11.50 2.68
CA PHE A 118 1.76 11.48 3.96
C PHE A 118 2.28 10.07 4.26
N GLY A 119 3.51 9.99 4.76
CA GLY A 119 4.08 8.69 5.15
C GLY A 119 4.88 7.98 4.05
N GLU A 120 5.24 8.66 2.97
CA GLU A 120 6.08 8.13 1.89
C GLU A 120 7.56 7.98 2.32
N ILE A 121 7.81 7.31 3.48
CA ILE A 121 9.13 7.13 4.06
C ILE A 121 10.08 6.33 3.17
N GLY A 122 9.53 5.42 2.36
CA GLY A 122 10.29 4.62 1.41
C GLY A 122 11.06 5.46 0.40
N HIS A 123 10.59 6.68 0.12
CA HIS A 123 11.19 7.59 -0.86
C HIS A 123 12.13 8.64 -0.25
N ILE A 124 12.41 8.57 1.07
CA ILE A 124 13.47 9.36 1.70
C ILE A 124 14.82 8.91 1.14
N ILE A 125 15.60 9.85 0.61
CA ILE A 125 16.95 9.58 0.10
C ILE A 125 17.87 9.35 1.29
N THR A 126 18.33 8.13 1.49
CA THR A 126 19.25 7.73 2.55
C THR A 126 20.69 7.60 2.07
N GLN A 127 20.87 7.41 0.75
CA GLN A 127 22.18 7.30 0.13
C GLN A 127 22.21 8.11 -1.17
N ASN A 128 22.92 9.24 -1.15
CA ASN A 128 23.06 10.07 -2.35
C ASN A 128 23.78 9.31 -3.48
N GLY A 129 23.19 9.29 -4.69
CA GLY A 129 23.72 8.55 -5.84
C GLY A 129 23.64 7.02 -5.68
N GLY A 130 22.82 6.51 -4.76
CA GLY A 130 22.63 5.09 -4.53
C GLY A 130 21.73 4.40 -5.56
N ASN A 131 21.07 3.32 -5.16
CA ASN A 131 20.22 2.52 -6.05
C ASN A 131 19.15 3.35 -6.74
N GLN A 132 18.88 3.06 -8.02
CA GLN A 132 17.79 3.68 -8.76
C GLN A 132 16.45 3.26 -8.14
N CYS A 133 15.61 4.24 -7.81
CA CYS A 133 14.25 4.02 -7.34
C CYS A 133 13.24 4.20 -8.48
N ALA A 134 12.16 3.44 -8.43
CA ALA A 134 11.07 3.55 -9.39
C ALA A 134 10.38 4.93 -9.39
N CYS A 135 10.46 5.70 -8.29
CA CYS A 135 9.96 7.07 -8.22
C CYS A 135 10.79 8.09 -9.03
N GLY A 136 11.92 7.68 -9.62
CA GLY A 136 12.82 8.52 -10.39
C GLY A 136 14.04 9.04 -9.60
N ASN A 137 14.03 8.97 -8.28
CA ASN A 137 15.16 9.33 -7.44
C ASN A 137 16.19 8.21 -7.33
N GLN A 138 17.37 8.53 -6.77
CA GLN A 138 18.40 7.56 -6.43
C GLN A 138 18.63 7.54 -4.92
N GLY A 139 18.80 6.33 -4.36
CA GLY A 139 19.12 6.13 -2.96
C GLY A 139 17.95 6.19 -1.99
N CYS A 140 16.74 5.99 -2.45
CA CYS A 140 15.54 5.90 -1.61
C CYS A 140 15.64 4.72 -0.63
N LEU A 141 15.17 4.91 0.60
CA LEU A 141 15.19 3.92 1.67
C LEU A 141 14.60 2.56 1.24
N GLU A 142 13.49 2.55 0.50
CA GLU A 142 12.84 1.30 0.07
C GLU A 142 13.74 0.44 -0.85
N THR A 143 14.70 1.05 -1.55
CA THR A 143 15.63 0.30 -2.40
C THR A 143 16.65 -0.51 -1.60
N TYR A 144 16.70 -0.30 -0.28
CA TYR A 144 17.56 -1.02 0.68
C TYR A 144 16.77 -1.82 1.71
N ALA A 145 15.63 -1.28 2.16
CA ALA A 145 14.91 -1.77 3.33
C ALA A 145 13.48 -2.26 3.07
N SER A 146 13.03 -2.35 1.82
CA SER A 146 11.77 -3.04 1.51
C SER A 146 11.94 -4.56 1.53
N ARG A 147 10.84 -5.31 1.67
CA ARG A 147 10.86 -6.77 1.60
C ARG A 147 11.48 -7.26 0.28
N MET A 148 11.16 -6.61 -0.84
CA MET A 148 11.73 -6.94 -2.14
C MET A 148 13.26 -6.73 -2.17
N SER A 149 13.73 -5.63 -1.59
CA SER A 149 15.17 -5.32 -1.53
C SER A 149 15.92 -6.31 -0.65
N VAL A 150 15.35 -6.66 0.51
CA VAL A 150 15.92 -7.68 1.41
C VAL A 150 15.98 -9.03 0.70
N LYS A 151 14.90 -9.46 0.05
CA LYS A 151 14.87 -10.70 -0.73
C LYS A 151 15.97 -10.71 -1.80
N THR A 152 16.06 -9.64 -2.60
CA THR A 152 17.08 -9.52 -3.66
C THR A 152 18.51 -9.55 -3.10
N HIS A 153 18.72 -8.98 -1.91
CA HIS A 153 20.02 -9.01 -1.25
C HIS A 153 20.37 -10.41 -0.78
N LEU A 154 19.46 -11.12 -0.14
CA LEU A 154 19.65 -12.49 0.33
C LEU A 154 19.93 -13.45 -0.84
N GLU A 155 19.21 -13.33 -1.94
CA GLU A 155 19.44 -14.11 -3.16
C GLU A 155 20.87 -13.89 -3.72
N LYS A 156 21.37 -12.65 -3.67
CA LYS A 156 22.74 -12.34 -4.13
C LYS A 156 23.84 -12.99 -3.28
N ILE A 157 23.58 -13.21 -2.00
CA ILE A 157 24.53 -13.90 -1.10
C ILE A 157 24.27 -15.41 -1.00
N GLY A 158 23.40 -15.95 -1.89
CA GLY A 158 23.15 -17.39 -2.00
C GLY A 158 22.07 -17.94 -1.06
N ILE A 159 21.30 -17.06 -0.40
CA ILE A 159 20.15 -17.46 0.43
C ILE A 159 18.90 -17.36 -0.42
N GLU A 160 18.29 -18.49 -0.75
CA GLU A 160 17.04 -18.53 -1.49
C GLU A 160 15.86 -18.52 -0.53
N LEU A 161 15.01 -17.49 -0.65
CA LEU A 161 13.76 -17.41 0.09
C LEU A 161 12.65 -18.09 -0.71
N LEU A 162 12.28 -19.29 -0.31
CA LEU A 162 11.23 -20.09 -0.96
C LEU A 162 9.85 -19.49 -0.75
N ASP A 163 9.61 -18.83 0.39
CA ASP A 163 8.35 -18.19 0.75
C ASP A 163 8.53 -17.10 1.83
N GLU A 164 7.43 -16.45 2.21
CA GLU A 164 7.43 -15.43 3.28
C GLU A 164 7.73 -16.01 4.67
N PHE A 165 7.41 -17.29 4.87
CA PHE A 165 7.63 -17.98 6.14
C PHE A 165 9.12 -18.17 6.41
N THR A 166 9.90 -18.43 5.35
CA THR A 166 11.36 -18.57 5.43
C THR A 166 12.03 -17.28 5.93
N LEU A 167 11.57 -16.10 5.50
CA LEU A 167 12.11 -14.82 5.99
C LEU A 167 11.83 -14.64 7.50
N VAL A 168 10.62 -14.95 7.95
CA VAL A 168 10.26 -14.87 9.38
C VAL A 168 11.05 -15.86 10.21
N GLN A 169 11.30 -17.07 9.70
CA GLN A 169 12.16 -18.04 10.38
C GLN A 169 13.60 -17.56 10.49
N LEU A 170 14.20 -17.04 9.42
CA LEU A 170 15.55 -16.47 9.45
C LEU A 170 15.70 -15.31 10.43
N LEU A 171 14.65 -14.50 10.61
CA LEU A 171 14.66 -13.40 11.58
C LEU A 171 14.46 -13.87 13.02
N ASN A 172 13.83 -15.03 13.23
CA ASN A 172 13.59 -15.62 14.54
C ASN A 172 14.67 -16.60 14.98
N ASP A 173 15.41 -17.18 14.04
CA ASP A 173 16.58 -17.97 14.37
C ASP A 173 17.66 -17.02 14.92
N GLU A 174 17.98 -17.19 16.21
CA GLU A 174 19.05 -16.47 16.92
C GLU A 174 20.45 -16.88 16.37
N ASN A 175 20.61 -16.87 15.07
CA ASN A 175 21.89 -17.18 14.45
C ASN A 175 22.66 -15.85 14.27
N PRO A 176 23.77 -15.63 14.96
CA PRO A 176 24.49 -14.36 14.97
C PRO A 176 25.40 -14.14 13.76
N ASP A 177 25.38 -15.01 12.72
CA ASP A 177 26.25 -14.92 11.53
C ASP A 177 25.54 -14.31 10.33
#